data_8601edee27431950605d384fab4ffc2d
#
_entry.id   8601edee27431950605d384fab4ffc2d
#
_cell.length_a   1.000
_cell.length_b   1.000
_cell.length_c   1.000
_cell.angle_alpha   90.00
_cell.angle_beta   90.00
_cell.angle_gamma   90.00
#
_symmetry.space_group_name_H-M   'P 1'
#
loop_
_entity.id
_entity.type
_entity.pdbx_description
1 polymer ?
#
loop_
_entity_poly.entity_id
_entity_poly.type
_entity_poly.pdbx_seq_one_letter_code
_entity_poly.pdbx_strand_id
1 'polypeptide(L)'
;MKPSPPIEKALRKARVRTATRHLFLCLGPDCCKPSEGEATWEYIKKRTKELDLEVMRTKTLCFRMCESGPWLVIYPEGIWYSKVTPKRFERILQEHLLGGVPVNKWIAARNPLTRDE
;
A
#
# COMPACT_ATOMS: atom_id res chain seq x y z
N MET A 1 -23.37 16.33 -9.28
CA MET A 1 -23.91 15.15 -9.98
C MET A 1 -23.71 13.90 -9.13
N LYS A 2 -24.75 13.11 -8.99
CA LYS A 2 -24.64 11.86 -8.24
C LYS A 2 -24.21 10.73 -9.16
N PRO A 3 -23.28 9.88 -8.73
CA PRO A 3 -22.92 8.69 -9.50
C PRO A 3 -24.12 7.76 -9.68
N SER A 4 -24.10 7.00 -10.75
CA SER A 4 -25.11 5.95 -10.95
C SER A 4 -24.98 4.87 -9.86
N PRO A 5 -26.04 4.08 -9.60
CA PRO A 5 -25.95 3.03 -8.58
C PRO A 5 -24.79 2.05 -8.73
N PRO A 6 -24.44 1.56 -9.94
CA PRO A 6 -23.25 0.69 -10.09
C PRO A 6 -21.96 1.40 -9.73
N ILE A 7 -21.80 2.67 -10.09
CA ILE A 7 -20.62 3.46 -9.75
C ILE A 7 -20.57 3.68 -8.25
N GLU A 8 -21.68 4.03 -7.64
CA GLU A 8 -21.74 4.26 -6.18
C GLU A 8 -21.36 2.99 -5.40
N LYS A 9 -21.84 1.84 -5.86
CA LYS A 9 -21.48 0.56 -5.24
C LYS A 9 -19.98 0.29 -5.34
N ALA A 10 -19.37 0.57 -6.50
CA ALA A 10 -17.95 0.39 -6.72
C ALA A 10 -17.12 1.33 -5.84
N LEU A 11 -17.56 2.60 -5.73
CA LEU A 11 -16.87 3.57 -4.88
C LEU A 11 -16.86 3.13 -3.42
N ARG A 12 -18.00 2.62 -2.93
CA ARG A 12 -18.08 2.14 -1.54
C ARG A 12 -17.21 0.90 -1.33
N LYS A 13 -17.27 -0.04 -2.26
CA LYS A 13 -16.48 -1.27 -2.16
C LYS A 13 -14.99 -0.98 -2.13
N ALA A 14 -14.53 -0.05 -2.94
CA ALA A 14 -13.11 0.34 -3.00
C ALA A 14 -12.73 1.35 -1.92
N ARG A 15 -13.69 1.85 -1.15
CA ARG A 15 -13.48 2.82 -0.06
C ARG A 15 -12.89 4.13 -0.54
N VAL A 16 -13.27 4.56 -1.74
CA VAL A 16 -12.71 5.76 -2.36
C VAL A 16 -12.91 7.02 -1.52
N ARG A 17 -14.09 7.13 -0.86
CA ARG A 17 -14.41 8.32 -0.06
C ARG A 17 -13.99 8.23 1.39
N THR A 18 -13.73 7.03 1.90
CA THR A 18 -13.49 6.82 3.33
C THR A 18 -12.06 6.44 3.65
N ALA A 19 -11.30 5.97 2.67
CA ALA A 19 -9.95 5.51 2.90
C ALA A 19 -9.06 6.64 3.44
N THR A 20 -8.32 6.33 4.50
CA THR A 20 -7.38 7.27 5.09
C THR A 20 -5.97 7.09 4.54
N ARG A 21 -5.73 5.96 3.88
CA ARG A 21 -4.43 5.67 3.25
C ARG A 21 -4.63 4.88 1.97
N HIS A 22 -3.67 5.02 1.07
CA HIS A 22 -3.64 4.25 -0.16
C HIS A 22 -2.28 3.57 -0.27
N LEU A 23 -2.31 2.24 -0.37
CA LEU A 23 -1.13 1.41 -0.46
C LEU A 23 -0.91 1.01 -1.91
N PHE A 24 0.34 1.17 -2.38
CA PHE A 24 0.74 0.78 -3.73
C PHE A 24 1.90 -0.22 -3.63
N LEU A 25 1.77 -1.36 -4.29
CA LEU A 25 2.80 -2.40 -4.26
C LEU A 25 3.22 -2.78 -5.67
N CYS A 26 4.53 -2.87 -5.91
CA CYS A 26 5.03 -3.39 -7.19
C CYS A 26 5.18 -4.91 -7.12
N LEU A 27 4.88 -5.58 -8.23
CA LEU A 27 4.87 -7.04 -8.32
C LEU A 27 6.05 -7.63 -9.09
N GLY A 28 6.84 -6.78 -9.75
CA GLY A 28 7.93 -7.26 -10.60
C GLY A 28 7.51 -7.39 -12.05
N PRO A 29 8.33 -7.99 -12.90
CA PRO A 29 9.51 -8.81 -12.56
C PRO A 29 10.79 -8.04 -12.28
N ASP A 30 10.87 -6.75 -12.62
CA ASP A 30 12.13 -6.02 -12.50
C ASP A 30 12.53 -5.72 -11.05
N CYS A 31 11.58 -5.27 -10.23
CA CYS A 31 11.88 -4.91 -8.84
C CYS A 31 12.06 -6.11 -7.93
N CYS A 32 11.43 -7.23 -8.26
CA CYS A 32 11.47 -8.45 -7.47
C CYS A 32 10.96 -9.62 -8.31
N LYS A 33 11.10 -10.84 -7.80
CA LYS A 33 10.49 -12.00 -8.45
C LYS A 33 8.96 -11.88 -8.35
N PRO A 34 8.22 -12.20 -9.43
CA PRO A 34 6.75 -12.12 -9.38
C PRO A 34 6.15 -12.92 -8.24
N SER A 35 6.73 -14.07 -7.88
CA SER A 35 6.23 -14.86 -6.75
C SER A 35 6.35 -14.12 -5.43
N GLU A 36 7.40 -13.33 -5.26
CA GLU A 36 7.60 -12.52 -4.05
C GLU A 36 6.57 -11.40 -3.98
N GLY A 37 6.39 -10.69 -5.09
CA GLY A 37 5.40 -9.61 -5.15
C GLY A 37 3.99 -10.11 -4.89
N GLU A 38 3.62 -11.23 -5.53
CA GLU A 38 2.30 -11.82 -5.33
C GLU A 38 2.07 -12.29 -3.90
N ALA A 39 3.08 -12.89 -3.28
CA ALA A 39 2.97 -13.34 -1.89
C ALA A 39 2.67 -12.16 -0.95
N THR A 40 3.36 -11.06 -1.15
CA THR A 40 3.13 -9.85 -0.34
C THR A 40 1.76 -9.26 -0.65
N TRP A 41 1.38 -9.20 -1.92
CA TRP A 41 0.07 -8.66 -2.32
C TRP A 41 -1.08 -9.45 -1.70
N GLU A 42 -1.02 -10.79 -1.77
CA GLU A 42 -2.06 -11.64 -1.17
C GLU A 42 -2.13 -11.46 0.33
N TYR A 43 -0.98 -11.30 0.98
CA TYR A 43 -0.94 -11.06 2.42
C TYR A 43 -1.56 -9.71 2.78
N ILE A 44 -1.23 -8.66 2.02
CA ILE A 44 -1.81 -7.33 2.23
C ILE A 44 -3.34 -7.39 2.11
N LYS A 45 -3.84 -8.04 1.06
CA LYS A 45 -5.29 -8.17 0.88
C LYS A 45 -5.93 -8.89 2.05
N LYS A 46 -5.34 -10.01 2.45
CA LYS A 46 -5.86 -10.82 3.56
C LYS A 46 -5.95 -10.01 4.84
N ARG A 47 -4.85 -9.37 5.23
CA ARG A 47 -4.79 -8.67 6.50
C ARG A 47 -5.67 -7.41 6.55
N THR A 48 -5.65 -6.62 5.47
CA THR A 48 -6.48 -5.42 5.43
C THR A 48 -7.96 -5.76 5.45
N LYS A 49 -8.33 -6.87 4.84
CA LYS A 49 -9.71 -7.35 4.85
C LYS A 49 -10.11 -7.89 6.23
N GLU A 50 -9.25 -8.71 6.84
CA GLU A 50 -9.51 -9.27 8.17
C GLU A 50 -9.73 -8.18 9.22
N LEU A 51 -8.96 -7.10 9.12
CA LEU A 51 -9.03 -5.99 10.07
C LEU A 51 -10.01 -4.90 9.64
N ASP A 52 -10.66 -5.07 8.49
CA ASP A 52 -11.61 -4.09 7.93
C ASP A 52 -11.01 -2.68 7.91
N LEU A 53 -9.78 -2.56 7.42
CA LEU A 53 -9.09 -1.28 7.40
C LEU A 53 -9.64 -0.34 6.35
N GLU A 54 -9.71 0.95 6.67
CA GLU A 54 -10.13 1.99 5.75
C GLU A 54 -8.96 2.41 4.87
N VAL A 55 -8.54 1.49 3.99
CA VAL A 55 -7.43 1.73 3.07
C VAL A 55 -7.80 1.30 1.65
N MET A 56 -7.20 1.96 0.68
CA MET A 56 -7.25 1.51 -0.70
C MET A 56 -5.94 0.78 -1.00
N ARG A 57 -5.99 -0.14 -1.95
CA ARG A 57 -4.83 -0.96 -2.34
C ARG A 57 -4.75 -1.00 -3.85
N THR A 58 -3.57 -0.78 -4.38
CA THR A 58 -3.32 -0.88 -5.81
C THR A 58 -2.01 -1.61 -6.05
N LYS A 59 -2.03 -2.58 -6.95
CA LYS A 59 -0.82 -3.25 -7.36
C LYS A 59 -0.38 -2.72 -8.71
N THR A 60 0.93 -2.70 -8.95
CA THR A 60 1.49 -2.27 -10.21
C THR A 60 2.67 -3.18 -10.56
N LEU A 61 3.09 -3.16 -11.81
CA LEU A 61 4.25 -3.95 -12.21
C LEU A 61 5.54 -3.30 -11.75
N CYS A 62 5.64 -1.98 -11.87
CA CYS A 62 6.89 -1.28 -11.62
C CYS A 62 6.68 0.17 -11.22
N PHE A 63 7.49 0.64 -10.25
CA PHE A 63 7.58 2.05 -9.89
C PHE A 63 8.83 2.70 -10.48
N ARG A 64 9.51 2.02 -11.41
CA ARG A 64 10.84 2.37 -11.91
C ARG A 64 11.94 2.18 -10.87
N MET A 65 11.61 1.55 -9.75
CA MET A 65 12.58 1.11 -8.75
C MET A 65 12.87 -0.34 -9.06
N CYS A 66 13.88 -0.59 -9.90
CA CYS A 66 14.12 -1.89 -10.53
C CYS A 66 14.93 -2.86 -9.69
N GLU A 67 15.07 -2.59 -8.40
CA GLU A 67 15.76 -3.50 -7.48
C GLU A 67 15.24 -3.31 -6.06
N SER A 68 15.55 -4.26 -5.19
CA SER A 68 15.23 -4.18 -3.76
C SER A 68 13.73 -4.15 -3.45
N GLY A 69 12.92 -4.64 -4.40
CA GLY A 69 11.49 -4.81 -4.15
C GLY A 69 11.18 -6.09 -3.38
N PRO A 70 9.91 -6.35 -3.14
CA PRO A 70 8.79 -5.48 -3.51
C PRO A 70 8.82 -4.14 -2.78
N TRP A 71 8.47 -3.08 -3.51
CA TRP A 71 8.33 -1.75 -2.92
C TRP A 71 6.89 -1.51 -2.51
N LEU A 72 6.71 -0.97 -1.32
CA LEU A 72 5.38 -0.56 -0.82
C LEU A 72 5.43 0.94 -0.57
N VAL A 73 4.49 1.66 -1.18
CA VAL A 73 4.35 3.10 -0.98
C VAL A 73 3.04 3.37 -0.28
N ILE A 74 3.07 4.16 0.77
CA ILE A 74 1.88 4.49 1.55
C ILE A 74 1.64 5.98 1.51
N TYR A 75 0.50 6.39 0.96
CA TYR A 75 0.05 7.77 0.95
C TYR A 75 -1.09 7.94 1.96
N PRO A 76 -1.25 9.13 2.56
CA PRO A 76 -0.67 10.41 2.14
C PRO A 76 0.74 10.70 2.64
N GLU A 77 1.27 9.87 3.54
CA GLU A 77 2.59 10.12 4.12
C GLU A 77 3.71 10.09 3.07
N GLY A 78 3.49 9.38 1.98
CA GLY A 78 4.50 9.25 0.93
C GLY A 78 5.72 8.48 1.36
N ILE A 79 5.52 7.42 2.14
CA ILE A 79 6.62 6.61 2.66
C ILE A 79 6.87 5.44 1.73
N TRP A 80 8.13 5.28 1.33
CA TRP A 80 8.58 4.23 0.44
C TRP A 80 9.37 3.19 1.22
N TYR A 81 8.79 1.98 1.35
CA TYR A 81 9.42 0.84 2.01
C TYR A 81 9.99 -0.12 0.98
N SER A 82 11.23 -0.57 1.18
CA SER A 82 11.87 -1.56 0.32
C SER A 82 11.76 -2.97 0.87
N LYS A 83 11.93 -3.96 0.00
CA LYS A 83 11.98 -5.40 0.36
C LYS A 83 10.82 -5.83 1.23
N VAL A 84 9.61 -5.44 0.86
CA VAL A 84 8.43 -5.72 1.69
C VAL A 84 7.95 -7.14 1.46
N THR A 85 8.37 -8.02 2.35
CA THR A 85 7.89 -9.39 2.46
C THR A 85 6.58 -9.40 3.26
N PRO A 86 5.82 -10.49 3.26
CA PRO A 86 4.65 -10.59 4.16
C PRO A 86 5.02 -10.32 5.61
N LYS A 87 6.17 -10.81 6.08
CA LYS A 87 6.63 -10.59 7.46
C LYS A 87 6.89 -9.11 7.73
N ARG A 88 7.56 -8.42 6.80
CA ARG A 88 7.79 -6.98 6.96
C ARG A 88 6.49 -6.20 6.89
N PHE A 89 5.58 -6.61 6.01
CA PHE A 89 4.29 -5.94 5.94
C PHE A 89 3.52 -6.08 7.25
N GLU A 90 3.56 -7.24 7.90
CA GLU A 90 2.85 -7.40 9.17
C GLU A 90 3.33 -6.37 10.19
N ARG A 91 4.64 -6.13 10.25
CA ARG A 91 5.18 -5.12 11.15
C ARG A 91 4.78 -3.71 10.75
N ILE A 92 4.80 -3.41 9.44
CA ILE A 92 4.33 -2.12 8.93
C ILE A 92 2.86 -1.93 9.28
N LEU A 93 2.06 -2.97 9.15
CA LEU A 93 0.65 -2.96 9.51
C LEU A 93 0.46 -2.59 10.99
N GLN A 94 1.15 -3.29 11.89
CA GLN A 94 0.99 -3.08 13.33
C GLN A 94 1.50 -1.71 13.77
N GLU A 95 2.66 -1.29 13.31
CA GLU A 95 3.30 -0.07 13.79
C GLU A 95 2.86 1.18 13.02
N HIS A 96 2.78 1.10 11.70
CA HIS A 96 2.46 2.26 10.87
C HIS A 96 0.96 2.42 10.65
N LEU A 97 0.31 1.38 10.11
CA LEU A 97 -1.12 1.50 9.75
C LEU A 97 -2.03 1.53 10.96
N LEU A 98 -1.77 0.72 11.96
CA LEU A 98 -2.58 0.68 13.19
C LEU A 98 -2.04 1.61 14.26
N GLY A 99 -0.72 1.65 14.43
CA GLY A 99 -0.09 2.44 15.49
C GLY A 99 0.25 3.87 15.12
N GLY A 100 0.23 4.20 13.84
CA GLY A 100 0.51 5.56 13.38
C GLY A 100 1.99 5.94 13.31
N VAL A 101 2.90 5.01 13.61
CA VAL A 101 4.35 5.28 13.63
C VAL A 101 5.05 4.44 12.57
N PRO A 102 5.58 5.06 11.51
CA PRO A 102 6.30 4.32 10.47
C PRO A 102 7.48 3.51 10.99
N VAL A 103 7.81 2.44 10.28
CA VAL A 103 8.95 1.59 10.65
C VAL A 103 10.21 2.17 10.02
N ASN A 104 10.87 3.07 10.73
CA ASN A 104 11.97 3.90 10.21
C ASN A 104 13.09 3.10 9.55
N LYS A 105 13.47 1.97 10.11
CA LYS A 105 14.63 1.23 9.59
C LYS A 105 14.44 0.66 8.19
N TRP A 106 13.20 0.57 7.71
CA TRP A 106 12.92 0.06 6.37
C TRP A 106 12.49 1.15 5.39
N ILE A 107 12.46 2.39 5.83
CA ILE A 107 12.08 3.51 4.98
C ILE A 107 13.26 3.89 4.08
N ALA A 108 13.03 3.88 2.77
CA ALA A 108 14.03 4.31 1.81
C ALA A 108 13.88 5.80 1.48
N ALA A 109 12.64 6.30 1.44
CA ALA A 109 12.39 7.69 1.08
C ALA A 109 11.04 8.15 1.63
N ARG A 110 10.89 9.47 1.75
CA ARG A 110 9.63 10.12 2.15
C ARG A 110 9.33 11.23 1.17
N ASN A 111 8.11 11.24 0.64
CA ASN A 111 7.68 12.30 -0.26
C ASN A 111 6.16 12.48 -0.14
N PRO A 112 5.70 13.17 0.90
CA PRO A 112 4.26 13.39 1.06
C PRO A 112 3.70 14.23 -0.10
N LEU A 113 2.52 13.88 -0.54
CA LEU A 113 1.87 14.61 -1.64
C LEU A 113 1.37 15.98 -1.17
N THR A 114 0.94 16.07 0.09
CA THR A 114 0.52 17.34 0.68
C THR A 114 1.72 17.97 1.34
N ARG A 115 1.99 19.22 1.02
CA ARG A 115 3.12 19.96 1.61
C ARG A 115 2.58 21.18 2.34
N ASP A 116 3.15 21.42 3.52
CA ASP A 116 2.87 22.64 4.26
C ASP A 116 3.68 23.79 3.64
N GLU A 117 3.10 24.95 3.61
CA GLU A 117 3.70 26.12 3.00
C GLU A 117 4.41 27.00 4.01
#